data_ee3ec92bdc65efee24bf835f23cb6e19
#
_entry.id   ee3ec92bdc65efee24bf835f23cb6e19
#
_cell.length_a   1.000
_cell.length_b   1.000
_cell.length_c   1.000
_cell.angle_alpha   90.00
_cell.angle_beta   90.00
_cell.angle_gamma   90.00
#
_symmetry.space_group_name_H-M   'P 1'
#
loop_
_entity.id
_entity.type
_entity.pdbx_description
1 polymer ?
#
loop_
_entity_poly.entity_id
_entity_poly.type
_entity_poly.pdbx_seq_one_letter_code
_entity_poly.pdbx_strand_id
1 'polypeptide(L)'
;MAALQSPLLGGGGVSPDVSSPRRRVRRPCAALGIAVALLAVAGVLLLLLGSGVGPDRGSRVSVGGVVRESRHEVESGAAAVAADDGRCSEVGAAALRAGGHAVDAAVAAALCLGVVHPMSSGLGGGAFIVVRDAASGDAVAFDGRETAPAAATPTMYAADPTTKFKGALAMGVPGELAGLHAAWSRYGRLPWKSLFAPAIALARDGYTIVSYVANALKDEEVDVLADPGLRAVFAPGGRLLRDGELCRNPALADALETLAEDGIAAFYGGAVGERLAEDVRRAGGIVTLEDLKGYRVGVSKAMEADAMGFTFLGMPPPSSGTVGLALVLNVLGGYKSTEFLKGFLGVHRLIEAVKHMLAVRMDLGDPGFVNVAGKVSEMMSPEFADKIRRRIADNTTFPAAYYLAKWSQVRDNGTSHLCVVDGDRNAVAMTTTVNSYFGAHVLSPSTGIVLNNEMDDFSVPSSNPTPDQLPPAPANFIAPGKRPLSSMTPAIILRDGQLAGVVGASGGTNIITAVTQVFLNHFVVGMSPLAAVQSPRVYHKLVPNVVRYEDATTADGELIELSAEAMEFLRRRGHVLESTSPGAVCQLIVQDLLARVSGGGGGGENVFHGMLTAVSDPRKDGSPAGV
;
A
#
# COMPACT_ATOMS: atom_id res chain seq x y z
N MET A 1 -34.63 -14.78 44.54
CA MET A 1 -34.72 -15.99 45.41
C MET A 1 -33.40 -16.68 45.28
N ALA A 2 -32.65 -16.53 46.24
CA ALA A 2 -32.05 -17.37 47.28
C ALA A 2 -30.76 -18.00 46.72
N ALA A 3 -29.59 -17.57 47.08
CA ALA A 3 -28.90 -17.49 48.38
C ALA A 3 -28.39 -18.86 48.88
N LEU A 4 -27.12 -18.79 49.27
CA LEU A 4 -26.45 -19.40 50.44
C LEU A 4 -25.38 -20.42 50.01
N GLN A 5 -24.17 -20.34 50.42
CA GLN A 5 -23.38 -19.97 51.60
C GLN A 5 -22.22 -20.98 51.73
N SER A 6 -21.04 -20.47 52.02
CA SER A 6 -19.89 -21.23 52.55
C SER A 6 -20.19 -21.77 53.96
N PRO A 7 -19.34 -22.62 54.59
CA PRO A 7 -18.18 -22.15 55.35
C PRO A 7 -16.99 -23.15 55.42
N LEU A 8 -15.75 -22.72 55.64
CA LEU A 8 -14.95 -22.44 56.84
C LEU A 8 -14.35 -23.65 57.62
N LEU A 9 -13.07 -23.45 58.00
CA LEU A 9 -12.30 -23.98 59.15
C LEU A 9 -11.55 -25.32 58.92
N GLY A 10 -10.36 -25.53 59.33
CA GLY A 10 -9.38 -24.84 60.17
C GLY A 10 -8.30 -25.83 60.65
N GLY A 11 -7.16 -25.27 60.96
CA GLY A 11 -6.46 -25.57 62.16
C GLY A 11 -5.21 -26.49 62.11
N GLY A 12 -4.06 -25.94 62.33
CA GLY A 12 -3.21 -26.01 63.53
C GLY A 12 -2.19 -27.17 63.44
N GLY A 13 -0.92 -27.09 63.69
CA GLY A 13 -0.13 -26.31 64.57
C GLY A 13 1.14 -27.14 64.96
N VAL A 14 2.23 -26.42 65.28
CA VAL A 14 3.29 -26.75 66.27
C VAL A 14 4.58 -27.40 65.79
N SER A 15 5.67 -26.63 65.89
CA SER A 15 7.08 -27.01 66.05
C SER A 15 7.34 -27.69 67.41
N PRO A 16 8.49 -28.34 67.71
CA PRO A 16 9.62 -27.56 68.22
C PRO A 16 11.04 -28.05 67.90
N ASP A 17 11.97 -27.09 68.08
CA ASP A 17 13.39 -27.08 68.42
C ASP A 17 14.08 -28.39 68.88
N VAL A 18 15.40 -28.51 68.57
CA VAL A 18 16.50 -28.72 69.54
C VAL A 18 17.88 -28.67 68.87
N SER A 19 18.67 -27.66 69.25
CA SER A 19 20.12 -27.59 69.58
C SER A 19 21.24 -28.29 68.84
N SER A 20 22.29 -27.49 68.63
CA SER A 20 23.68 -27.69 68.16
C SER A 20 24.55 -28.60 69.10
N PRO A 21 25.81 -28.99 68.73
CA PRO A 21 26.94 -28.05 68.84
C PRO A 21 28.09 -28.20 67.81
N ARG A 22 28.91 -27.18 67.84
CA ARG A 22 30.11 -26.85 67.07
C ARG A 22 31.21 -27.93 67.06
N ARG A 23 31.94 -28.07 65.89
CA ARG A 23 33.40 -28.27 65.88
C ARG A 23 34.06 -27.54 64.70
N ARG A 24 35.10 -26.75 65.01
CA ARG A 24 36.02 -26.08 64.12
C ARG A 24 36.96 -27.09 63.47
N VAL A 25 37.18 -27.01 62.13
CA VAL A 25 38.47 -27.37 61.51
C VAL A 25 38.80 -26.40 60.37
N ARG A 26 40.07 -26.11 60.29
CA ARG A 26 40.76 -25.01 59.59
C ARG A 26 40.65 -25.04 58.06
N ARG A 27 40.64 -23.85 57.48
CA ARG A 27 40.96 -23.56 56.05
C ARG A 27 42.45 -23.84 55.77
N PRO A 28 42.85 -24.31 54.53
CA PRO A 28 43.02 -23.44 53.38
C PRO A 28 42.71 -24.17 52.05
N CYS A 29 41.91 -23.60 51.18
CA CYS A 29 41.82 -23.91 49.73
C CYS A 29 40.89 -22.92 48.99
N ALA A 30 40.71 -21.69 49.52
CA ALA A 30 39.82 -20.73 48.88
C ALA A 30 40.50 -19.91 47.72
N ALA A 31 41.84 -19.94 47.62
CA ALA A 31 42.56 -19.15 46.61
C ALA A 31 42.64 -19.87 45.23
N LEU A 32 42.67 -21.20 45.22
CA LEU A 32 42.79 -21.95 43.95
C LEU A 32 41.47 -22.06 43.22
N GLY A 33 40.32 -22.13 43.94
CA GLY A 33 38.99 -22.21 43.36
C GLY A 33 38.55 -20.88 42.69
N ILE A 34 38.97 -19.74 43.24
CA ILE A 34 38.65 -18.44 42.66
C ILE A 34 39.45 -18.20 41.39
N ALA A 35 40.73 -18.61 41.33
CA ALA A 35 41.54 -18.48 40.13
C ALA A 35 41.00 -19.38 38.96
N VAL A 36 40.57 -20.59 39.24
CA VAL A 36 39.96 -21.47 38.22
C VAL A 36 38.58 -20.94 37.77
N ALA A 37 37.77 -20.41 38.68
CA ALA A 37 36.49 -19.79 38.33
C ALA A 37 36.65 -18.51 37.48
N LEU A 38 37.63 -17.67 37.78
CA LEU A 38 37.96 -16.48 37.01
C LEU A 38 38.53 -16.81 35.63
N LEU A 39 39.33 -17.88 35.49
CA LEU A 39 39.83 -18.35 34.21
C LEU A 39 38.71 -18.98 33.38
N ALA A 40 37.75 -19.68 33.98
CA ALA A 40 36.58 -20.24 33.28
C ALA A 40 35.62 -19.13 32.80
N VAL A 41 35.39 -18.08 33.62
CA VAL A 41 34.60 -16.91 33.24
C VAL A 41 35.30 -16.07 32.15
N ALA A 42 36.62 -15.90 32.21
CA ALA A 42 37.38 -15.24 31.17
C ALA A 42 37.41 -16.06 29.86
N GLY A 43 37.50 -17.40 29.95
CA GLY A 43 37.40 -18.28 28.79
C GLY A 43 36.02 -18.26 28.11
N VAL A 44 34.96 -18.24 28.92
CA VAL A 44 33.57 -18.09 28.40
C VAL A 44 33.34 -16.68 27.83
N LEU A 45 33.90 -15.64 28.45
CA LEU A 45 33.82 -14.26 27.92
C LEU A 45 34.64 -14.11 26.64
N LEU A 46 35.81 -14.77 26.52
CA LEU A 46 36.61 -14.78 25.28
C LEU A 46 35.95 -15.66 24.18
N LEU A 47 35.22 -16.69 24.53
CA LEU A 47 34.41 -17.49 23.60
C LEU A 47 33.13 -16.72 23.18
N LEU A 48 32.56 -15.91 24.07
CA LEU A 48 31.41 -15.04 23.75
C LEU A 48 31.82 -13.75 23.00
N LEU A 49 33.05 -13.30 23.16
CA LEU A 49 33.63 -12.17 22.42
C LEU A 49 34.32 -12.59 21.11
N GLY A 50 34.69 -13.88 20.99
CA GLY A 50 35.30 -14.45 19.79
C GLY A 50 34.29 -15.13 18.84
N SER A 51 33.09 -15.46 19.30
CA SER A 51 31.94 -15.80 18.47
C SER A 51 31.18 -14.50 18.20
N GLY A 52 31.69 -13.70 17.28
CA GLY A 52 30.89 -12.77 16.51
C GLY A 52 29.86 -13.56 15.72
N VAL A 53 28.81 -14.04 16.39
CA VAL A 53 27.55 -14.38 15.74
C VAL A 53 26.92 -13.03 15.44
N GLY A 54 27.36 -12.43 14.33
CA GLY A 54 26.52 -11.52 13.59
C GLY A 54 25.22 -12.23 13.26
N PRO A 55 24.10 -11.52 13.08
CA PRO A 55 22.87 -12.15 12.65
C PRO A 55 23.19 -13.02 11.42
N ASP A 56 22.71 -14.24 11.46
CA ASP A 56 22.87 -15.23 10.40
C ASP A 56 22.50 -14.56 9.07
N ARG A 57 23.51 -14.12 8.31
CA ARG A 57 23.30 -13.61 6.96
C ARG A 57 22.96 -14.84 6.14
N GLY A 58 21.67 -15.04 5.90
CA GLY A 58 21.18 -16.07 4.99
C GLY A 58 22.09 -16.12 3.76
N SER A 59 22.39 -17.30 3.29
CA SER A 59 23.36 -17.54 2.22
C SER A 59 23.09 -16.61 1.04
N ARG A 60 23.98 -15.62 0.82
CA ARG A 60 23.91 -14.72 -0.32
C ARG A 60 24.05 -15.52 -1.60
N VAL A 61 22.97 -15.60 -2.37
CA VAL A 61 23.00 -16.19 -3.70
C VAL A 61 23.17 -15.05 -4.69
N SER A 62 24.34 -14.95 -5.32
CA SER A 62 24.61 -13.98 -6.37
C SER A 62 24.53 -14.65 -7.74
N VAL A 63 23.66 -14.17 -8.60
CA VAL A 63 23.59 -14.56 -10.01
C VAL A 63 23.60 -13.27 -10.82
N GLY A 64 24.70 -13.02 -11.56
CA GLY A 64 24.77 -11.88 -12.48
C GLY A 64 24.70 -10.48 -11.85
N GLY A 65 25.24 -10.28 -10.61
CA GLY A 65 25.23 -8.96 -9.95
C GLY A 65 23.95 -8.67 -9.12
N VAL A 66 23.01 -9.59 -9.09
CA VAL A 66 21.81 -9.56 -8.24
C VAL A 66 22.08 -10.38 -6.98
N VAL A 67 21.81 -9.80 -5.81
CA VAL A 67 21.94 -10.45 -4.50
C VAL A 67 20.56 -10.53 -3.86
N ARG A 68 20.16 -11.72 -3.43
CA ARG A 68 18.90 -11.97 -2.74
C ARG A 68 19.18 -12.43 -1.31
N GLU A 69 18.77 -11.65 -0.32
CA GLU A 69 18.90 -12.00 1.11
C GLU A 69 17.64 -12.69 1.67
N SER A 70 16.47 -12.36 1.11
CA SER A 70 15.19 -13.03 1.42
C SER A 70 14.33 -13.12 0.16
N ARG A 71 13.19 -13.85 0.23
CA ARG A 71 12.23 -13.84 -0.89
C ARG A 71 11.58 -12.46 -1.10
N HIS A 72 11.58 -11.62 -0.08
CA HIS A 72 10.93 -10.31 -0.08
C HIS A 72 11.89 -9.14 -0.32
N GLU A 73 13.19 -9.38 -0.47
CA GLU A 73 14.21 -8.37 -0.69
C GLU A 73 15.22 -8.82 -1.75
N VAL A 74 15.61 -7.90 -2.63
CA VAL A 74 16.66 -8.12 -3.62
C VAL A 74 17.52 -6.88 -3.77
N GLU A 75 18.84 -7.05 -3.82
CA GLU A 75 19.79 -6.01 -4.21
C GLU A 75 20.16 -6.14 -5.68
N SER A 76 20.24 -5.03 -6.40
CA SER A 76 20.65 -4.97 -7.80
C SER A 76 21.40 -3.69 -8.12
N GLY A 77 22.51 -3.80 -8.84
CA GLY A 77 23.27 -2.65 -9.33
C GLY A 77 22.65 -1.98 -10.57
N ALA A 78 21.82 -2.69 -11.35
CA ALA A 78 21.29 -2.19 -12.59
C ALA A 78 19.85 -1.68 -12.47
N ALA A 79 18.87 -2.55 -12.26
CA ALA A 79 17.47 -2.20 -12.26
C ALA A 79 16.68 -3.10 -11.31
N ALA A 80 15.49 -2.65 -10.87
CA ALA A 80 14.67 -3.42 -9.96
C ALA A 80 13.17 -3.16 -10.15
N VAL A 81 12.36 -4.19 -9.83
CA VAL A 81 10.89 -4.15 -9.83
C VAL A 81 10.40 -4.75 -8.51
N ALA A 82 9.49 -4.08 -7.83
CA ALA A 82 8.77 -4.59 -6.67
C ALA A 82 7.26 -4.48 -6.92
N ALA A 83 6.55 -5.61 -6.83
CA ALA A 83 5.11 -5.69 -7.04
C ALA A 83 4.46 -6.63 -6.03
N ASP A 84 3.14 -6.59 -5.98
CA ASP A 84 2.32 -7.42 -5.08
C ASP A 84 2.41 -8.93 -5.36
N ASP A 85 2.94 -9.31 -6.53
CA ASP A 85 3.16 -10.71 -6.92
C ASP A 85 4.53 -10.87 -7.58
N GLY A 86 5.31 -11.87 -7.15
CA GLY A 86 6.66 -12.10 -7.63
C GLY A 86 6.73 -12.42 -9.14
N ARG A 87 5.69 -13.06 -9.70
CA ARG A 87 5.59 -13.31 -11.15
C ARG A 87 5.54 -12.00 -11.92
N CYS A 88 4.80 -11.01 -11.41
CA CYS A 88 4.65 -9.72 -12.07
C CYS A 88 5.89 -8.85 -11.90
N SER A 89 6.61 -8.96 -10.78
CA SER A 89 7.95 -8.37 -10.64
C SER A 89 8.91 -8.94 -11.68
N GLU A 90 8.89 -10.26 -11.90
CA GLU A 90 9.76 -10.92 -12.88
C GLU A 90 9.37 -10.59 -14.34
N VAL A 91 8.06 -10.45 -14.62
CA VAL A 91 7.57 -9.96 -15.92
C VAL A 91 8.08 -8.54 -16.21
N GLY A 92 8.04 -7.65 -15.22
CA GLY A 92 8.61 -6.31 -15.33
C GLY A 92 10.13 -6.34 -15.52
N ALA A 93 10.85 -7.16 -14.76
CA ALA A 93 12.29 -7.33 -14.89
C ALA A 93 12.69 -7.92 -16.25
N ALA A 94 11.90 -8.83 -16.81
CA ALA A 94 12.11 -9.34 -18.15
C ALA A 94 11.97 -8.24 -19.22
N ALA A 95 11.03 -7.31 -19.08
CA ALA A 95 10.92 -6.15 -19.96
C ALA A 95 12.16 -5.24 -19.87
N LEU A 96 12.70 -5.02 -18.66
CA LEU A 96 13.95 -4.27 -18.47
C LEU A 96 15.16 -4.97 -19.11
N ARG A 97 15.30 -6.31 -18.94
CA ARG A 97 16.36 -7.10 -19.62
C ARG A 97 16.26 -7.06 -21.14
N ALA A 98 15.06 -6.88 -21.69
CA ALA A 98 14.83 -6.69 -23.12
C ALA A 98 15.17 -5.27 -23.63
N GLY A 99 15.70 -4.39 -22.75
CA GLY A 99 16.06 -3.02 -23.09
C GLY A 99 14.91 -2.01 -22.96
N GLY A 100 13.84 -2.40 -22.27
CA GLY A 100 12.68 -1.54 -21.98
C GLY A 100 13.02 -0.41 -21.02
N HIS A 101 12.22 0.65 -21.08
CA HIS A 101 12.16 1.73 -20.11
C HIS A 101 11.44 1.26 -18.83
N ALA A 102 11.60 1.95 -17.71
CA ALA A 102 10.84 1.68 -16.49
C ALA A 102 9.32 1.63 -16.72
N VAL A 103 8.81 2.41 -17.66
CA VAL A 103 7.39 2.40 -18.06
C VAL A 103 6.99 1.10 -18.76
N ASP A 104 7.85 0.54 -19.64
CA ASP A 104 7.54 -0.75 -20.28
C ASP A 104 7.40 -1.86 -19.22
N ALA A 105 8.31 -1.86 -18.25
CA ALA A 105 8.26 -2.80 -17.15
C ALA A 105 7.01 -2.61 -16.28
N ALA A 106 6.62 -1.36 -15.99
CA ALA A 106 5.42 -1.05 -15.22
C ALA A 106 4.15 -1.50 -15.96
N VAL A 107 4.05 -1.27 -17.28
CA VAL A 107 2.92 -1.73 -18.10
C VAL A 107 2.82 -3.25 -18.09
N ALA A 108 3.92 -3.96 -18.34
CA ALA A 108 3.92 -5.42 -18.38
C ALA A 108 3.57 -6.02 -16.99
N ALA A 109 4.11 -5.44 -15.90
CA ALA A 109 3.80 -5.86 -14.53
C ALA A 109 2.32 -5.57 -14.16
N ALA A 110 1.77 -4.42 -14.56
CA ALA A 110 0.37 -4.08 -14.31
C ALA A 110 -0.60 -5.02 -15.04
N LEU A 111 -0.34 -5.31 -16.32
CA LEU A 111 -1.13 -6.29 -17.08
C LEU A 111 -1.08 -7.69 -16.42
N CYS A 112 0.09 -8.08 -15.91
CA CYS A 112 0.25 -9.31 -15.14
C CYS A 112 -0.59 -9.28 -13.85
N LEU A 113 -0.53 -8.20 -13.05
CA LEU A 113 -1.33 -8.05 -11.83
C LEU A 113 -2.82 -8.11 -12.11
N GLY A 114 -3.30 -7.52 -13.19
CA GLY A 114 -4.71 -7.60 -13.62
C GLY A 114 -5.18 -9.03 -13.92
N VAL A 115 -4.26 -9.95 -14.23
CA VAL A 115 -4.56 -11.38 -14.41
C VAL A 115 -4.48 -12.16 -13.12
N VAL A 116 -3.37 -11.99 -12.35
CA VAL A 116 -3.10 -12.86 -11.20
C VAL A 116 -3.65 -12.32 -9.88
N HIS A 117 -3.98 -11.03 -9.81
CA HIS A 117 -4.61 -10.34 -8.68
C HIS A 117 -5.91 -9.61 -9.09
N PRO A 118 -6.86 -10.29 -9.75
CA PRO A 118 -8.07 -9.67 -10.31
C PRO A 118 -9.00 -9.10 -9.24
N MET A 119 -8.81 -9.49 -7.97
CA MET A 119 -9.56 -8.90 -6.85
C MET A 119 -9.10 -7.47 -6.51
N SER A 120 -8.00 -6.97 -7.07
CA SER A 120 -7.46 -5.66 -6.70
C SER A 120 -6.90 -4.83 -7.86
N SER A 121 -6.82 -5.37 -9.08
CA SER A 121 -6.22 -4.70 -10.24
C SER A 121 -6.81 -5.21 -11.55
N GLY A 122 -6.70 -4.45 -12.63
CA GLY A 122 -7.00 -4.91 -13.99
C GLY A 122 -7.71 -3.91 -14.87
N LEU A 123 -7.91 -4.31 -16.14
CA LEU A 123 -8.45 -3.47 -17.23
C LEU A 123 -9.81 -2.84 -16.92
N GLY A 124 -10.59 -3.43 -16.01
CA GLY A 124 -11.89 -2.89 -15.59
C GLY A 124 -11.81 -1.80 -14.55
N GLY A 125 -10.62 -1.44 -14.11
CA GLY A 125 -10.35 -0.48 -13.05
C GLY A 125 -9.63 0.79 -13.50
N GLY A 126 -8.91 1.42 -12.57
CA GLY A 126 -8.14 2.63 -12.82
C GLY A 126 -6.76 2.60 -12.18
N ALA A 127 -5.96 3.63 -12.48
CA ALA A 127 -4.61 3.74 -11.97
C ALA A 127 -4.13 5.18 -11.83
N PHE A 128 -3.21 5.39 -10.90
CA PHE A 128 -2.33 6.55 -10.84
C PHE A 128 -0.90 6.13 -11.12
N ILE A 129 -0.23 6.82 -12.05
CA ILE A 129 1.13 6.53 -12.47
C ILE A 129 1.96 7.79 -12.36
N VAL A 130 3.06 7.73 -11.61
CA VAL A 130 4.06 8.80 -11.54
C VAL A 130 5.33 8.28 -12.19
N VAL A 131 5.83 9.02 -13.18
CA VAL A 131 7.05 8.70 -13.91
C VAL A 131 8.05 9.83 -13.73
N ARG A 132 9.27 9.50 -13.33
CA ARG A 132 10.42 10.41 -13.34
C ARG A 132 11.39 9.98 -14.42
N ASP A 133 11.65 10.86 -15.36
CA ASP A 133 12.75 10.73 -16.31
C ASP A 133 14.04 11.23 -15.67
N ALA A 134 15.06 10.38 -15.63
CA ALA A 134 16.30 10.70 -14.93
C ALA A 134 17.18 11.68 -15.72
N ALA A 135 17.10 11.65 -17.05
CA ALA A 135 17.93 12.47 -17.91
C ALA A 135 17.48 13.94 -17.94
N SER A 136 16.17 14.17 -18.02
CA SER A 136 15.59 15.53 -17.98
C SER A 136 15.33 16.06 -16.59
N GLY A 137 15.21 15.16 -15.60
CA GLY A 137 14.71 15.49 -14.26
C GLY A 137 13.19 15.70 -14.19
N ASP A 138 12.49 15.62 -15.32
CA ASP A 138 11.04 15.82 -15.38
C ASP A 138 10.28 14.71 -14.67
N ALA A 139 9.19 15.08 -14.02
CA ALA A 139 8.25 14.14 -13.42
C ALA A 139 6.83 14.38 -13.92
N VAL A 140 6.17 13.31 -14.39
CA VAL A 140 4.85 13.36 -15.00
C VAL A 140 3.89 12.43 -14.27
N ALA A 141 2.70 12.94 -13.97
CA ALA A 141 1.59 12.21 -13.39
C ALA A 141 0.57 11.87 -14.49
N PHE A 142 0.19 10.59 -14.57
CA PHE A 142 -0.87 10.09 -15.44
C PHE A 142 -2.04 9.66 -14.56
N ASP A 143 -3.17 10.37 -14.72
CA ASP A 143 -4.41 10.14 -13.99
C ASP A 143 -5.34 9.29 -14.84
N GLY A 144 -5.25 7.98 -14.62
CA GLY A 144 -6.14 6.96 -15.17
C GLY A 144 -7.23 6.55 -14.15
N ARG A 145 -7.62 7.44 -13.23
CA ARG A 145 -8.73 7.22 -12.29
C ARG A 145 -10.04 7.07 -13.05
N GLU A 146 -10.92 6.22 -12.58
CA GLU A 146 -12.26 6.02 -13.12
C GLU A 146 -13.06 7.32 -13.06
N THR A 147 -13.99 7.48 -14.01
CA THR A 147 -14.92 8.61 -14.02
C THR A 147 -16.35 8.14 -13.85
N ALA A 148 -17.19 8.97 -13.23
CA ALA A 148 -18.63 8.69 -13.18
C ALA A 148 -19.21 8.67 -14.59
N PRO A 149 -20.05 7.67 -14.95
CA PRO A 149 -20.72 7.61 -16.26
C PRO A 149 -21.59 8.84 -16.55
N ALA A 150 -21.85 9.13 -17.81
CA ALA A 150 -22.68 10.25 -18.24
C ALA A 150 -24.09 10.23 -17.64
N ALA A 151 -24.64 9.04 -17.37
CA ALA A 151 -25.96 8.88 -16.76
C ALA A 151 -25.97 8.94 -15.22
N ALA A 152 -24.79 9.13 -14.57
CA ALA A 152 -24.71 9.16 -13.12
C ALA A 152 -25.32 10.43 -12.52
N THR A 153 -25.96 10.30 -11.36
CA THR A 153 -26.56 11.40 -10.62
C THR A 153 -26.18 11.33 -9.13
N PRO A 154 -26.19 12.46 -8.40
CA PRO A 154 -25.85 12.46 -6.97
C PRO A 154 -26.75 11.57 -6.11
N THR A 155 -27.98 11.30 -6.55
CA THR A 155 -29.00 10.56 -5.81
C THR A 155 -29.30 9.17 -6.39
N MET A 156 -28.52 8.68 -7.35
CA MET A 156 -28.80 7.42 -8.04
C MET A 156 -28.88 6.19 -7.12
N TYR A 157 -28.26 6.24 -5.97
CA TYR A 157 -28.25 5.16 -4.96
C TYR A 157 -29.27 5.36 -3.83
N ALA A 158 -30.15 6.38 -3.91
CA ALA A 158 -31.08 6.68 -2.82
C ALA A 158 -32.12 5.59 -2.57
N ALA A 159 -32.54 4.87 -3.62
CA ALA A 159 -33.53 3.78 -3.52
C ALA A 159 -32.91 2.52 -2.90
N ASP A 160 -31.68 2.19 -3.25
CA ASP A 160 -30.93 1.06 -2.70
C ASP A 160 -29.45 1.45 -2.56
N PRO A 161 -29.01 1.85 -1.35
CA PRO A 161 -27.62 2.22 -1.10
C PRO A 161 -26.62 1.08 -1.30
N THR A 162 -27.04 -0.18 -1.32
CA THR A 162 -26.14 -1.32 -1.52
C THR A 162 -25.61 -1.38 -2.95
N THR A 163 -26.36 -0.86 -3.92
CA THR A 163 -25.96 -0.82 -5.33
C THR A 163 -24.81 0.17 -5.62
N LYS A 164 -24.41 0.95 -4.62
CA LYS A 164 -23.22 1.80 -4.69
C LYS A 164 -21.92 1.00 -4.66
N PHE A 165 -21.91 -0.18 -4.02
CA PHE A 165 -20.73 -1.04 -3.89
C PHE A 165 -20.86 -2.41 -4.51
N LYS A 166 -22.08 -2.90 -4.82
CA LYS A 166 -22.31 -4.20 -5.44
C LYS A 166 -23.15 -4.08 -6.70
N GLY A 167 -22.82 -4.91 -7.69
CA GLY A 167 -23.49 -4.93 -8.97
C GLY A 167 -22.97 -3.88 -9.95
N ALA A 168 -23.28 -4.06 -11.22
CA ALA A 168 -22.73 -3.27 -12.32
C ALA A 168 -23.09 -1.77 -12.26
N LEU A 169 -24.08 -1.37 -11.45
CA LEU A 169 -24.40 0.05 -11.22
C LEU A 169 -23.31 0.79 -10.44
N ALA A 170 -22.47 0.07 -9.68
CA ALA A 170 -21.33 0.63 -8.94
C ALA A 170 -20.12 0.94 -9.84
N MET A 171 -20.14 0.53 -11.12
CA MET A 171 -19.01 0.68 -12.01
C MET A 171 -18.78 2.14 -12.43
N GLY A 172 -17.55 2.63 -12.25
CA GLY A 172 -17.02 3.82 -12.92
C GLY A 172 -16.44 3.48 -14.28
N VAL A 173 -16.32 4.45 -15.17
CA VAL A 173 -15.71 4.27 -16.50
C VAL A 173 -14.23 3.92 -16.33
N PRO A 174 -13.72 2.77 -16.81
CA PRO A 174 -12.36 2.32 -16.58
C PRO A 174 -11.31 3.21 -17.21
N GLY A 175 -10.20 3.43 -16.49
CA GLY A 175 -9.12 4.31 -16.93
C GLY A 175 -7.72 3.71 -16.92
N GLU A 176 -7.49 2.52 -16.32
CA GLU A 176 -6.17 1.92 -16.19
C GLU A 176 -5.46 1.76 -17.53
N LEU A 177 -6.13 1.13 -18.52
CA LEU A 177 -5.55 0.91 -19.83
C LEU A 177 -5.17 2.22 -20.55
N ALA A 178 -5.99 3.28 -20.40
CA ALA A 178 -5.68 4.59 -20.96
C ALA A 178 -4.44 5.22 -20.30
N GLY A 179 -4.33 5.08 -18.97
CA GLY A 179 -3.17 5.53 -18.20
C GLY A 179 -1.89 4.81 -18.63
N LEU A 180 -1.92 3.49 -18.72
CA LEU A 180 -0.81 2.66 -19.20
C LEU A 180 -0.37 3.05 -20.60
N HIS A 181 -1.33 3.19 -21.53
CA HIS A 181 -1.03 3.56 -22.91
C HIS A 181 -0.46 4.97 -23.04
N ALA A 182 -0.97 5.94 -22.26
CA ALA A 182 -0.45 7.30 -22.27
C ALA A 182 0.99 7.38 -21.74
N ALA A 183 1.31 6.65 -20.68
CA ALA A 183 2.67 6.54 -20.16
C ALA A 183 3.60 5.85 -21.17
N TRP A 184 3.17 4.72 -21.74
CA TRP A 184 3.91 4.00 -22.77
C TRP A 184 4.14 4.84 -24.04
N SER A 185 3.14 5.55 -24.54
CA SER A 185 3.26 6.41 -25.72
C SER A 185 4.30 7.51 -25.54
N ARG A 186 4.58 7.93 -24.31
CA ARG A 186 5.56 8.99 -23.99
C ARG A 186 6.97 8.45 -23.72
N TYR A 187 7.09 7.28 -23.08
CA TYR A 187 8.36 6.78 -22.55
C TYR A 187 8.72 5.36 -23.01
N GLY A 188 7.75 4.61 -23.56
CA GLY A 188 7.96 3.22 -23.97
C GLY A 188 9.05 3.06 -25.02
N ARG A 189 9.86 2.04 -24.86
CA ARG A 189 10.94 1.63 -25.80
C ARG A 189 10.62 0.31 -26.49
N LEU A 190 9.81 -0.55 -25.84
CA LEU A 190 9.40 -1.84 -26.40
C LEU A 190 8.08 -1.72 -27.17
N PRO A 191 7.84 -2.57 -28.18
CA PRO A 191 6.55 -2.61 -28.86
C PRO A 191 5.40 -2.92 -27.89
N TRP A 192 4.31 -2.15 -27.97
CA TRP A 192 3.11 -2.32 -27.13
C TRP A 192 2.67 -3.79 -27.03
N LYS A 193 2.52 -4.45 -28.18
CA LYS A 193 2.12 -5.85 -28.28
C LYS A 193 2.98 -6.80 -27.44
N SER A 194 4.29 -6.57 -27.36
CA SER A 194 5.20 -7.45 -26.63
C SER A 194 4.97 -7.44 -25.11
N LEU A 195 4.42 -6.34 -24.56
CA LEU A 195 4.16 -6.18 -23.14
C LEU A 195 2.95 -7.02 -22.66
N PHE A 196 2.08 -7.41 -23.57
CA PHE A 196 0.90 -8.22 -23.26
C PHE A 196 1.18 -9.74 -23.22
N ALA A 197 2.20 -10.20 -23.93
CA ALA A 197 2.43 -11.63 -24.12
C ALA A 197 2.49 -12.44 -22.79
N PRO A 198 3.17 -11.99 -21.72
CA PRO A 198 3.17 -12.72 -20.46
C PRO A 198 1.78 -12.80 -19.81
N ALA A 199 1.03 -11.71 -19.81
CA ALA A 199 -0.32 -11.66 -19.24
C ALA A 199 -1.31 -12.55 -20.03
N ILE A 200 -1.22 -12.56 -21.36
CA ILE A 200 -2.02 -13.44 -22.23
C ILE A 200 -1.72 -14.91 -21.89
N ALA A 201 -0.45 -15.29 -21.76
CA ALA A 201 -0.06 -16.66 -21.41
C ALA A 201 -0.61 -17.06 -20.03
N LEU A 202 -0.46 -16.21 -19.00
CA LEU A 202 -0.99 -16.47 -17.66
C LEU A 202 -2.52 -16.63 -17.68
N ALA A 203 -3.25 -15.79 -18.41
CA ALA A 203 -4.70 -15.89 -18.49
C ALA A 203 -5.16 -17.13 -19.25
N ARG A 204 -4.48 -17.50 -20.35
CA ARG A 204 -4.84 -18.61 -21.25
C ARG A 204 -4.41 -19.96 -20.71
N ASP A 205 -3.14 -20.10 -20.39
CA ASP A 205 -2.55 -21.38 -19.98
C ASP A 205 -2.80 -21.65 -18.49
N GLY A 206 -2.98 -20.59 -17.72
CA GLY A 206 -3.31 -20.62 -16.30
C GLY A 206 -2.14 -20.23 -15.40
N TYR A 207 -2.50 -19.84 -14.20
CA TYR A 207 -1.59 -19.50 -13.12
C TYR A 207 -2.03 -20.14 -11.81
N THR A 208 -1.08 -20.39 -10.92
CA THR A 208 -1.36 -20.93 -9.59
C THR A 208 -1.90 -19.82 -8.68
N ILE A 209 -3.05 -20.07 -8.04
CA ILE A 209 -3.62 -19.20 -7.00
C ILE A 209 -2.65 -19.16 -5.81
N VAL A 210 -2.33 -17.97 -5.30
CA VAL A 210 -1.55 -17.76 -4.08
C VAL A 210 -2.47 -17.59 -2.88
N SER A 211 -1.92 -17.77 -1.66
CA SER A 211 -2.69 -17.73 -0.41
C SER A 211 -3.50 -16.44 -0.25
N TYR A 212 -2.96 -15.29 -0.63
CA TYR A 212 -3.67 -14.01 -0.53
C TYR A 212 -4.93 -13.97 -1.42
N VAL A 213 -4.83 -14.46 -2.66
CA VAL A 213 -5.97 -14.56 -3.59
C VAL A 213 -7.00 -15.57 -3.09
N ALA A 214 -6.54 -16.72 -2.57
CA ALA A 214 -7.43 -17.74 -2.02
C ALA A 214 -8.22 -17.21 -0.80
N ASN A 215 -7.59 -16.41 0.06
CA ASN A 215 -8.26 -15.76 1.19
C ASN A 215 -9.28 -14.72 0.70
N ALA A 216 -8.93 -13.87 -0.28
CA ALA A 216 -9.86 -12.91 -0.87
C ALA A 216 -11.08 -13.60 -1.51
N LEU A 217 -10.88 -14.73 -2.19
CA LEU A 217 -11.97 -15.56 -2.72
C LEU A 217 -12.89 -16.08 -1.61
N LYS A 218 -12.31 -16.51 -0.49
CA LYS A 218 -13.06 -17.00 0.66
C LYS A 218 -13.85 -15.88 1.36
N ASP A 219 -13.26 -14.71 1.50
CA ASP A 219 -13.92 -13.55 2.12
C ASP A 219 -15.13 -13.09 1.29
N GLU A 220 -15.07 -13.25 -0.04
CA GLU A 220 -16.13 -12.87 -0.99
C GLU A 220 -16.88 -14.09 -1.56
N GLU A 221 -16.86 -15.26 -0.89
CA GLU A 221 -17.40 -16.52 -1.38
C GLU A 221 -18.84 -16.40 -1.88
N VAL A 222 -19.70 -15.74 -1.12
CA VAL A 222 -21.13 -15.60 -1.44
C VAL A 222 -21.32 -14.88 -2.79
N ASP A 223 -20.56 -13.81 -3.00
CA ASP A 223 -20.67 -12.98 -4.20
C ASP A 223 -19.98 -13.63 -5.40
N VAL A 224 -18.83 -14.26 -5.20
CA VAL A 224 -18.12 -15.02 -6.26
C VAL A 224 -18.98 -16.20 -6.77
N LEU A 225 -19.68 -16.91 -5.88
CA LEU A 225 -20.56 -18.00 -6.29
C LEU A 225 -21.87 -17.52 -6.91
N ALA A 226 -22.34 -16.31 -6.57
CA ALA A 226 -23.56 -15.73 -7.11
C ALA A 226 -23.39 -15.21 -8.53
N ASP A 227 -22.26 -14.55 -8.86
CA ASP A 227 -22.02 -14.03 -10.21
C ASP A 227 -21.58 -15.13 -11.19
N PRO A 228 -22.27 -15.29 -12.34
CA PRO A 228 -21.92 -16.35 -13.29
C PRO A 228 -20.52 -16.24 -13.87
N GLY A 229 -20.00 -15.02 -14.09
CA GLY A 229 -18.69 -14.77 -14.64
C GLY A 229 -17.59 -15.09 -13.63
N LEU A 230 -17.69 -14.57 -12.39
CA LEU A 230 -16.74 -14.88 -11.31
C LEU A 230 -16.72 -16.38 -10.99
N ARG A 231 -17.91 -17.00 -10.90
CA ARG A 231 -18.04 -18.44 -10.64
C ARG A 231 -17.37 -19.27 -11.73
N ALA A 232 -17.53 -18.90 -13.01
CA ALA A 232 -16.92 -19.64 -14.11
C ALA A 232 -15.38 -19.64 -14.04
N VAL A 233 -14.77 -18.56 -13.57
CA VAL A 233 -13.31 -18.42 -13.46
C VAL A 233 -12.78 -18.95 -12.13
N PHE A 234 -13.40 -18.60 -11.01
CA PHE A 234 -12.85 -18.83 -9.66
C PHE A 234 -13.50 -20.01 -8.92
N ALA A 235 -14.59 -20.57 -9.48
CA ALA A 235 -15.25 -21.75 -8.92
C ALA A 235 -15.73 -22.70 -10.04
N PRO A 236 -14.90 -23.08 -11.03
CA PRO A 236 -15.31 -23.84 -12.22
C PRO A 236 -15.89 -25.23 -11.88
N GLY A 237 -15.51 -25.81 -10.75
CA GLY A 237 -16.04 -27.08 -10.22
C GLY A 237 -17.20 -26.91 -9.23
N GLY A 238 -17.82 -25.73 -9.11
CA GLY A 238 -18.88 -25.43 -8.13
C GLY A 238 -18.36 -25.14 -6.71
N ARG A 239 -17.05 -25.06 -6.51
CA ARG A 239 -16.36 -24.63 -5.30
C ARG A 239 -15.26 -23.63 -5.65
N LEU A 240 -14.93 -22.74 -4.72
CA LEU A 240 -13.83 -21.81 -4.88
C LEU A 240 -12.50 -22.53 -5.12
N LEU A 241 -11.67 -21.95 -5.98
CA LEU A 241 -10.26 -22.31 -6.12
C LEU A 241 -9.51 -21.98 -4.82
N ARG A 242 -8.53 -22.84 -4.48
CA ARG A 242 -7.71 -22.75 -3.29
C ARG A 242 -6.27 -22.41 -3.63
N ASP A 243 -5.51 -22.06 -2.62
CA ASP A 243 -4.06 -21.91 -2.73
C ASP A 243 -3.43 -23.16 -3.40
N GLY A 244 -2.53 -22.92 -4.34
CA GLY A 244 -1.91 -23.96 -5.15
C GLY A 244 -2.72 -24.49 -6.34
N GLU A 245 -4.00 -24.13 -6.47
CA GLU A 245 -4.84 -24.58 -7.59
C GLU A 245 -4.69 -23.66 -8.83
N LEU A 246 -4.89 -24.26 -10.01
CA LEU A 246 -4.73 -23.57 -11.29
C LEU A 246 -5.99 -22.78 -11.65
N CYS A 247 -5.82 -21.47 -11.88
CA CYS A 247 -6.86 -20.57 -12.39
C CYS A 247 -6.60 -20.25 -13.87
N ARG A 248 -7.67 -20.17 -14.66
CA ARG A 248 -7.65 -19.73 -16.06
C ARG A 248 -8.78 -18.75 -16.34
N ASN A 249 -8.48 -17.77 -17.20
CA ASN A 249 -9.48 -16.82 -17.69
C ASN A 249 -9.31 -16.64 -19.21
N PRO A 250 -9.77 -17.60 -20.03
CA PRO A 250 -9.61 -17.55 -21.48
C PRO A 250 -10.23 -16.30 -22.13
N ALA A 251 -11.39 -15.84 -21.62
CA ALA A 251 -12.04 -14.64 -22.14
C ALA A 251 -11.18 -13.38 -21.92
N LEU A 252 -10.47 -13.29 -20.79
CA LEU A 252 -9.51 -12.21 -20.55
C LEU A 252 -8.27 -12.34 -21.46
N ALA A 253 -7.80 -13.58 -21.70
CA ALA A 253 -6.70 -13.80 -22.64
C ALA A 253 -7.04 -13.31 -24.05
N ASP A 254 -8.25 -13.61 -24.55
CA ASP A 254 -8.72 -13.18 -25.87
C ASP A 254 -8.91 -11.64 -25.92
N ALA A 255 -9.38 -11.03 -24.85
CA ALA A 255 -9.46 -9.57 -24.74
C ALA A 255 -8.07 -8.93 -24.76
N LEU A 256 -7.11 -9.45 -23.97
CA LEU A 256 -5.73 -8.97 -23.95
C LEU A 256 -5.04 -9.15 -25.32
N GLU A 257 -5.27 -10.25 -26.02
CA GLU A 257 -4.72 -10.48 -27.37
C GLU A 257 -5.27 -9.46 -28.38
N THR A 258 -6.59 -9.20 -28.34
CA THR A 258 -7.22 -8.15 -29.16
C THR A 258 -6.60 -6.78 -28.88
N LEU A 259 -6.36 -6.44 -27.60
CA LEU A 259 -5.74 -5.17 -27.19
C LEU A 259 -4.25 -5.07 -27.60
N ALA A 260 -3.56 -6.19 -27.64
CA ALA A 260 -2.19 -6.27 -28.11
C ALA A 260 -2.07 -6.05 -29.62
N GLU A 261 -3.04 -6.59 -30.41
CA GLU A 261 -3.04 -6.51 -31.88
C GLU A 261 -3.62 -5.18 -32.38
N ASP A 262 -4.83 -4.81 -31.89
CA ASP A 262 -5.62 -3.69 -32.42
C ASP A 262 -5.42 -2.39 -31.61
N GLY A 263 -4.64 -2.48 -30.53
CA GLY A 263 -4.31 -1.34 -29.65
C GLY A 263 -5.49 -0.90 -28.77
N ILE A 264 -5.28 0.23 -28.11
CA ILE A 264 -6.21 0.79 -27.11
C ILE A 264 -7.60 1.10 -27.67
N ALA A 265 -7.72 1.38 -28.99
CA ALA A 265 -8.98 1.66 -29.64
C ALA A 265 -9.97 0.50 -29.54
N ALA A 266 -9.48 -0.74 -29.48
CA ALA A 266 -10.32 -1.93 -29.29
C ALA A 266 -11.09 -1.90 -27.96
N PHE A 267 -10.54 -1.26 -26.90
CA PHE A 267 -11.23 -1.07 -25.62
C PHE A 267 -12.14 0.16 -25.61
N TYR A 268 -11.62 1.32 -26.03
CA TYR A 268 -12.32 2.60 -25.92
C TYR A 268 -13.19 2.94 -27.16
N GLY A 269 -13.73 1.94 -27.83
CA GLY A 269 -14.65 2.17 -28.95
C GLY A 269 -14.78 1.04 -29.93
N GLY A 270 -14.00 -0.04 -29.76
CA GLY A 270 -14.01 -1.22 -30.62
C GLY A 270 -14.54 -2.47 -29.90
N ALA A 271 -14.16 -3.63 -30.45
CA ALA A 271 -14.80 -4.93 -30.15
C ALA A 271 -14.77 -5.35 -28.65
N VAL A 272 -13.70 -5.01 -27.91
CA VAL A 272 -13.61 -5.31 -26.48
C VAL A 272 -14.56 -4.41 -25.70
N GLY A 273 -14.56 -3.10 -25.99
CA GLY A 273 -15.45 -2.12 -25.36
C GLY A 273 -16.91 -2.37 -25.63
N GLU A 274 -17.28 -2.76 -26.87
CA GLU A 274 -18.66 -3.11 -27.24
C GLU A 274 -19.18 -4.29 -26.41
N ARG A 275 -18.39 -5.37 -26.29
CA ARG A 275 -18.73 -6.53 -25.49
C ARG A 275 -18.83 -6.18 -24.00
N LEU A 276 -17.87 -5.41 -23.47
CA LEU A 276 -17.88 -4.99 -22.07
C LEU A 276 -19.13 -4.15 -21.76
N ALA A 277 -19.44 -3.13 -22.58
CA ALA A 277 -20.60 -2.27 -22.37
C ALA A 277 -21.93 -3.06 -22.45
N GLU A 278 -22.03 -4.05 -23.34
CA GLU A 278 -23.21 -4.90 -23.43
C GLU A 278 -23.37 -5.81 -22.19
N ASP A 279 -22.27 -6.38 -21.67
CA ASP A 279 -22.31 -7.18 -20.44
C ASP A 279 -22.68 -6.33 -19.24
N VAL A 280 -22.11 -5.11 -19.12
CA VAL A 280 -22.47 -4.14 -18.08
C VAL A 280 -23.96 -3.80 -18.12
N ARG A 281 -24.51 -3.52 -19.32
CA ARG A 281 -25.92 -3.23 -19.51
C ARG A 281 -26.81 -4.42 -19.09
N ARG A 282 -26.44 -5.66 -19.44
CA ARG A 282 -27.15 -6.89 -19.05
C ARG A 282 -27.12 -7.10 -17.54
N ALA A 283 -26.04 -6.71 -16.87
CA ALA A 283 -25.90 -6.78 -15.43
C ALA A 283 -26.58 -5.61 -14.69
N GLY A 284 -27.28 -4.70 -15.40
CA GLY A 284 -27.99 -3.57 -14.81
C GLY A 284 -27.14 -2.32 -14.56
N GLY A 285 -25.94 -2.27 -15.12
CA GLY A 285 -25.06 -1.09 -15.06
C GLY A 285 -25.42 -0.03 -16.09
N ILE A 286 -24.78 1.15 -15.95
CA ILE A 286 -25.07 2.35 -16.77
C ILE A 286 -23.87 2.84 -17.58
N VAL A 287 -22.69 2.21 -17.45
CA VAL A 287 -21.54 2.51 -18.32
C VAL A 287 -21.85 2.05 -19.74
N THR A 288 -21.68 2.95 -20.68
CA THR A 288 -21.98 2.76 -22.10
C THR A 288 -20.71 2.76 -22.94
N LEU A 289 -20.82 2.31 -24.21
CA LEU A 289 -19.72 2.43 -25.16
C LEU A 289 -19.32 3.90 -25.41
N GLU A 290 -20.30 4.82 -25.35
CA GLU A 290 -20.02 6.26 -25.51
C GLU A 290 -19.25 6.81 -24.31
N ASP A 291 -19.49 6.32 -23.08
CA ASP A 291 -18.67 6.65 -21.91
C ASP A 291 -17.23 6.19 -22.10
N LEU A 292 -17.03 4.96 -22.59
CA LEU A 292 -15.70 4.45 -22.92
C LEU A 292 -15.01 5.32 -23.98
N LYS A 293 -15.66 5.62 -25.10
CA LYS A 293 -15.15 6.50 -26.17
C LYS A 293 -14.82 7.90 -25.66
N GLY A 294 -15.61 8.38 -24.70
CA GLY A 294 -15.47 9.68 -24.08
C GLY A 294 -14.35 9.79 -23.04
N TYR A 295 -13.84 8.65 -22.53
CA TYR A 295 -12.82 8.65 -21.48
C TYR A 295 -11.52 9.33 -21.94
N ARG A 296 -10.92 10.13 -21.05
CA ARG A 296 -9.64 10.82 -21.28
C ARG A 296 -8.77 10.72 -20.04
N VAL A 297 -7.56 10.22 -20.20
CA VAL A 297 -6.53 10.22 -19.14
C VAL A 297 -6.09 11.66 -18.86
N GLY A 298 -5.93 12.00 -17.57
CA GLY A 298 -5.31 13.25 -17.15
C GLY A 298 -3.79 13.14 -17.23
N VAL A 299 -3.11 14.09 -17.88
CA VAL A 299 -1.65 14.15 -17.91
C VAL A 299 -1.19 15.51 -17.43
N SER A 300 -0.37 15.53 -16.38
CA SER A 300 0.12 16.77 -15.78
C SER A 300 1.55 16.60 -15.27
N LYS A 301 2.19 17.70 -14.86
CA LYS A 301 3.40 17.62 -14.05
C LYS A 301 3.06 16.90 -12.74
N ALA A 302 3.96 16.03 -12.26
CA ALA A 302 3.81 15.44 -10.93
C ALA A 302 3.79 16.53 -9.85
N MET A 303 3.01 16.33 -8.80
CA MET A 303 3.00 17.23 -7.65
C MET A 303 4.28 17.07 -6.85
N GLU A 304 4.95 18.17 -6.57
CA GLU A 304 6.16 18.22 -5.74
C GLU A 304 5.79 18.63 -4.31
N ALA A 305 6.37 17.96 -3.33
CA ALA A 305 6.20 18.27 -1.91
C ALA A 305 7.50 18.05 -1.16
N ASP A 306 7.99 19.08 -0.48
CA ASP A 306 9.19 18.98 0.34
C ASP A 306 8.84 18.70 1.79
N ALA A 307 9.48 17.69 2.38
CA ALA A 307 9.37 17.36 3.80
C ALA A 307 10.62 16.63 4.31
N MET A 308 11.09 16.98 5.51
CA MET A 308 12.19 16.31 6.22
C MET A 308 13.49 16.19 5.41
N GLY A 309 13.76 17.12 4.48
CA GLY A 309 14.97 17.12 3.64
C GLY A 309 14.88 16.22 2.41
N PHE A 310 13.68 15.79 2.04
CA PHE A 310 13.37 15.03 0.83
C PHE A 310 12.32 15.77 0.00
N THR A 311 12.39 15.57 -1.33
CA THR A 311 11.33 15.99 -2.27
C THR A 311 10.54 14.77 -2.70
N PHE A 312 9.22 14.83 -2.56
CA PHE A 312 8.29 13.80 -3.01
C PHE A 312 7.67 14.22 -4.33
N LEU A 313 7.73 13.35 -5.32
CA LEU A 313 7.03 13.48 -6.59
C LEU A 313 5.85 12.53 -6.56
N GLY A 314 4.62 13.03 -6.63
CA GLY A 314 3.42 12.21 -6.50
C GLY A 314 2.25 12.74 -7.31
N MET A 315 1.07 12.16 -7.10
CA MET A 315 -0.15 12.54 -7.80
C MET A 315 -0.75 13.83 -7.24
N PRO A 316 -1.19 14.76 -8.11
CA PRO A 316 -2.08 15.84 -7.69
C PRO A 316 -3.51 15.33 -7.41
N PRO A 317 -4.43 16.16 -6.86
CA PRO A 317 -5.84 15.80 -6.82
C PRO A 317 -6.40 15.41 -8.20
N PRO A 318 -7.30 14.39 -8.26
CA PRO A 318 -8.14 13.87 -7.20
C PRO A 318 -7.44 12.89 -6.23
N SER A 319 -6.14 12.64 -6.34
CA SER A 319 -5.42 11.99 -5.24
C SER A 319 -5.27 12.94 -4.05
N SER A 320 -5.59 12.46 -2.86
CA SER A 320 -5.25 13.12 -1.60
C SER A 320 -3.90 12.65 -1.03
N GLY A 321 -3.24 11.71 -1.73
CA GLY A 321 -2.06 11.01 -1.25
C GLY A 321 -0.89 11.93 -0.98
N THR A 322 -0.39 12.61 -2.00
CA THR A 322 0.78 13.50 -1.90
C THR A 322 0.55 14.64 -0.90
N VAL A 323 -0.63 15.27 -0.95
CA VAL A 323 -0.99 16.37 -0.04
C VAL A 323 -1.10 15.89 1.40
N GLY A 324 -1.72 14.71 1.62
CA GLY A 324 -1.86 14.12 2.95
C GLY A 324 -0.52 13.68 3.54
N LEU A 325 0.32 13.03 2.73
CA LEU A 325 1.69 12.64 3.10
C LEU A 325 2.52 13.86 3.52
N ALA A 326 2.55 14.90 2.67
CA ALA A 326 3.28 16.13 2.94
C ALA A 326 2.83 16.80 4.25
N LEU A 327 1.50 16.90 4.49
CA LEU A 327 0.97 17.48 5.72
C LEU A 327 1.45 16.72 6.96
N VAL A 328 1.31 15.39 6.98
CA VAL A 328 1.73 14.57 8.13
C VAL A 328 3.24 14.69 8.37
N LEU A 329 4.06 14.61 7.31
CA LEU A 329 5.51 14.72 7.42
C LEU A 329 5.95 16.12 7.87
N ASN A 330 5.30 17.19 7.40
CA ASN A 330 5.60 18.57 7.84
C ASN A 330 5.19 18.82 9.30
N VAL A 331 4.07 18.22 9.77
CA VAL A 331 3.70 18.25 11.18
C VAL A 331 4.79 17.57 12.03
N LEU A 332 5.21 16.39 11.64
CA LEU A 332 6.21 15.60 12.36
C LEU A 332 7.62 16.22 12.24
N GLY A 333 8.01 16.71 11.09
CA GLY A 333 9.32 17.32 10.84
C GLY A 333 9.58 18.60 11.63
N GLY A 334 8.51 19.25 12.08
CA GLY A 334 8.62 20.45 12.95
C GLY A 334 9.05 20.16 14.39
N TYR A 335 9.10 18.91 14.85
CA TYR A 335 9.78 18.54 16.08
C TYR A 335 11.30 18.54 15.83
N LYS A 336 12.07 19.27 16.61
CA LYS A 336 13.49 19.63 16.33
C LYS A 336 14.50 18.47 16.37
N SER A 337 14.09 17.25 16.67
CA SER A 337 14.96 16.07 16.76
C SER A 337 14.24 14.86 16.19
N THR A 338 14.94 13.97 15.47
CA THR A 338 14.42 12.67 15.03
C THR A 338 14.24 11.68 16.18
N GLU A 339 14.81 11.95 17.35
CA GLU A 339 14.65 11.10 18.55
C GLU A 339 13.17 10.97 18.98
N PHE A 340 12.32 11.97 18.68
CA PHE A 340 10.89 11.89 18.99
C PHE A 340 10.14 10.83 18.17
N LEU A 341 10.68 10.41 17.02
CA LEU A 341 10.12 9.31 16.22
C LEU A 341 10.53 7.93 16.74
N LYS A 342 11.55 7.89 17.59
CA LYS A 342 11.99 6.66 18.23
C LYS A 342 11.11 6.38 19.46
N GLY A 343 10.45 5.22 19.44
CA GLY A 343 9.59 4.78 20.55
C GLY A 343 8.13 5.22 20.46
N PHE A 344 7.39 4.93 21.50
CA PHE A 344 5.92 4.96 21.49
C PHE A 344 5.32 6.37 21.40
N LEU A 345 6.06 7.40 21.84
CA LEU A 345 5.62 8.79 21.70
C LEU A 345 5.58 9.22 20.24
N GLY A 346 6.51 8.73 19.42
CA GLY A 346 6.49 8.94 17.97
C GLY A 346 5.23 8.36 17.32
N VAL A 347 4.85 7.14 17.72
CA VAL A 347 3.61 6.50 17.26
C VAL A 347 2.37 7.32 17.64
N HIS A 348 2.29 7.81 18.89
CA HIS A 348 1.19 8.68 19.34
C HIS A 348 1.12 9.97 18.50
N ARG A 349 2.24 10.66 18.29
CA ARG A 349 2.28 11.90 17.50
C ARG A 349 1.92 11.67 16.03
N LEU A 350 2.33 10.53 15.46
CA LEU A 350 1.91 10.10 14.12
C LEU A 350 0.38 9.94 14.05
N ILE A 351 -0.21 9.21 14.99
CA ILE A 351 -1.67 9.02 15.06
C ILE A 351 -2.37 10.38 15.11
N GLU A 352 -1.92 11.27 15.98
CA GLU A 352 -2.50 12.61 16.12
C GLU A 352 -2.36 13.45 14.83
N ALA A 353 -1.20 13.41 14.16
CA ALA A 353 -1.00 14.09 12.89
C ALA A 353 -1.90 13.54 11.79
N VAL A 354 -2.07 12.21 11.72
CA VAL A 354 -2.99 11.54 10.79
C VAL A 354 -4.44 11.95 11.05
N LYS A 355 -4.88 12.04 12.31
CA LYS A 355 -6.24 12.50 12.66
C LYS A 355 -6.50 13.93 12.17
N HIS A 356 -5.53 14.83 12.32
CA HIS A 356 -5.63 16.18 11.79
C HIS A 356 -5.64 16.22 10.26
N MET A 357 -4.84 15.39 9.58
CA MET A 357 -4.86 15.26 8.13
C MET A 357 -6.22 14.78 7.63
N LEU A 358 -6.78 13.73 8.24
CA LEU A 358 -8.09 13.18 7.89
C LEU A 358 -9.22 14.20 8.10
N ALA A 359 -9.11 15.08 9.08
CA ALA A 359 -10.11 16.11 9.35
C ALA A 359 -10.28 17.11 8.19
N VAL A 360 -9.22 17.34 7.39
CA VAL A 360 -9.23 18.30 6.27
C VAL A 360 -9.19 17.62 4.89
N ARG A 361 -8.89 16.31 4.83
CA ARG A 361 -8.74 15.55 3.58
C ARG A 361 -9.97 15.64 2.69
N MET A 362 -11.16 15.52 3.26
CA MET A 362 -12.43 15.48 2.52
C MET A 362 -12.90 16.86 2.01
N ASP A 363 -12.14 17.92 2.24
CA ASP A 363 -12.28 19.19 1.54
C ASP A 363 -11.65 19.14 0.11
N LEU A 364 -10.88 18.08 -0.21
CA LEU A 364 -10.31 17.82 -1.53
C LEU A 364 -11.33 17.09 -2.43
N GLY A 365 -11.07 17.10 -3.75
CA GLY A 365 -11.88 16.44 -4.77
C GLY A 365 -11.27 16.62 -6.15
N ASP A 366 -12.03 16.30 -7.19
CA ASP A 366 -11.62 16.48 -8.58
C ASP A 366 -11.48 17.98 -8.94
N PRO A 367 -10.29 18.47 -9.31
CA PRO A 367 -10.06 19.90 -9.63
C PRO A 367 -10.88 20.41 -10.82
N GLY A 368 -11.33 19.52 -11.71
CA GLY A 368 -12.21 19.86 -12.81
C GLY A 368 -13.63 20.26 -12.38
N PHE A 369 -14.02 19.92 -11.15
CA PHE A 369 -15.37 20.14 -10.61
C PHE A 369 -15.41 20.99 -9.35
N VAL A 370 -14.31 21.02 -8.59
CA VAL A 370 -14.23 21.79 -7.34
C VAL A 370 -12.91 22.54 -7.23
N ASN A 371 -12.97 23.78 -6.72
CA ASN A 371 -11.74 24.56 -6.51
C ASN A 371 -11.02 24.06 -5.25
N VAL A 372 -10.01 23.23 -5.44
CA VAL A 372 -9.17 22.66 -4.37
C VAL A 372 -7.86 23.40 -4.15
N ALA A 373 -7.48 24.36 -5.02
CA ALA A 373 -6.16 24.98 -5.01
C ALA A 373 -5.80 25.62 -3.65
N GLY A 374 -6.75 26.37 -3.07
CA GLY A 374 -6.56 26.99 -1.75
C GLY A 374 -6.37 25.97 -0.64
N LYS A 375 -7.11 24.84 -0.67
CA LYS A 375 -7.00 23.77 0.33
C LYS A 375 -5.66 23.01 0.17
N VAL A 376 -5.25 22.70 -1.05
CA VAL A 376 -3.94 22.10 -1.34
C VAL A 376 -2.82 23.01 -0.81
N SER A 377 -2.84 24.30 -1.12
CA SER A 377 -1.86 25.27 -0.64
C SER A 377 -1.83 25.35 0.89
N GLU A 378 -3.01 25.37 1.54
CA GLU A 378 -3.10 25.35 3.01
C GLU A 378 -2.48 24.08 3.59
N MET A 379 -2.85 22.89 3.11
CA MET A 379 -2.38 21.60 3.64
C MET A 379 -0.88 21.39 3.42
N MET A 380 -0.31 21.95 2.39
CA MET A 380 1.13 21.86 2.10
C MET A 380 1.95 22.94 2.81
N SER A 381 1.32 23.94 3.45
CA SER A 381 2.05 25.05 4.07
C SER A 381 2.70 24.65 5.40
N PRO A 382 3.95 25.10 5.66
CA PRO A 382 4.61 24.90 6.96
C PRO A 382 3.84 25.55 8.12
N GLU A 383 3.18 26.67 7.88
CA GLU A 383 2.41 27.41 8.89
C GLU A 383 1.20 26.59 9.36
N PHE A 384 0.51 25.90 8.44
CA PHE A 384 -0.61 25.04 8.79
C PHE A 384 -0.12 23.79 9.56
N ALA A 385 0.98 23.19 9.14
CA ALA A 385 1.60 22.10 9.85
C ALA A 385 2.01 22.50 11.29
N ASP A 386 2.57 23.70 11.46
CA ASP A 386 2.94 24.26 12.77
C ASP A 386 1.72 24.52 13.65
N LYS A 387 0.61 24.99 13.06
CA LYS A 387 -0.67 25.17 13.77
C LYS A 387 -1.21 23.83 14.28
N ILE A 388 -1.15 22.79 13.45
CA ILE A 388 -1.55 21.43 13.85
C ILE A 388 -0.64 20.92 14.96
N ARG A 389 0.68 21.00 14.81
CA ARG A 389 1.64 20.50 15.79
C ARG A 389 1.42 21.09 17.18
N ARG A 390 1.11 22.39 17.28
CA ARG A 390 0.78 23.05 18.56
C ARG A 390 -0.50 22.54 19.22
N ARG A 391 -1.37 21.83 18.49
CA ARG A 391 -2.59 21.21 19.01
C ARG A 391 -2.39 19.77 19.46
N ILE A 392 -1.29 19.12 19.06
CA ILE A 392 -0.95 17.77 19.50
C ILE A 392 -0.46 17.81 20.94
N ALA A 393 -1.12 17.08 21.84
CA ALA A 393 -0.75 16.94 23.23
C ALA A 393 -0.07 15.58 23.46
N ASP A 394 1.13 15.56 24.01
CA ASP A 394 1.92 14.33 24.19
C ASP A 394 1.35 13.33 25.20
N ASN A 395 0.42 13.76 26.03
CA ASN A 395 -0.12 12.97 27.14
C ASN A 395 -1.58 12.52 26.97
N THR A 396 -2.27 12.93 25.88
CA THR A 396 -3.68 12.61 25.68
C THR A 396 -4.06 12.68 24.19
N THR A 397 -5.11 11.96 23.81
CA THR A 397 -5.85 12.11 22.56
C THR A 397 -7.21 12.77 22.82
N PHE A 398 -7.91 13.15 21.77
CA PHE A 398 -9.16 13.92 21.86
C PHE A 398 -10.29 13.26 21.04
N PRO A 399 -11.57 13.58 21.34
CA PRO A 399 -12.71 13.21 20.49
C PRO A 399 -12.60 13.79 19.08
N ALA A 400 -13.26 13.19 18.09
CA ALA A 400 -13.20 13.60 16.67
C ALA A 400 -13.52 15.08 16.44
N ALA A 401 -14.45 15.65 17.23
CA ALA A 401 -14.82 17.07 17.15
C ALA A 401 -13.66 18.04 17.43
N TYR A 402 -12.66 17.64 18.23
CA TYR A 402 -11.46 18.44 18.51
C TYR A 402 -10.66 18.73 17.25
N TYR A 403 -10.60 17.78 16.32
CA TYR A 403 -9.85 17.88 15.08
C TYR A 403 -10.57 18.71 14.02
N LEU A 404 -11.78 19.22 14.31
CA LEU A 404 -12.62 20.02 13.43
C LEU A 404 -13.02 19.27 12.15
N ALA A 405 -13.20 17.96 12.24
CA ALA A 405 -13.69 17.15 11.13
C ALA A 405 -15.09 17.64 10.71
N LYS A 406 -15.27 17.88 9.40
CA LYS A 406 -16.53 18.35 8.82
C LYS A 406 -17.28 17.22 8.13
N TRP A 407 -16.55 16.27 7.54
CA TRP A 407 -17.07 15.31 6.61
C TRP A 407 -16.65 13.88 6.95
N SER A 408 -17.53 12.92 6.65
CA SER A 408 -17.23 11.50 6.74
C SER A 408 -16.18 11.10 5.70
N GLN A 409 -15.34 10.10 6.08
CA GLN A 409 -14.40 9.49 5.13
C GLN A 409 -15.14 8.51 4.21
N VAL A 410 -14.60 8.31 3.00
CA VAL A 410 -15.02 7.25 2.08
C VAL A 410 -14.43 5.89 2.48
N ARG A 411 -14.94 4.82 1.88
CA ARG A 411 -14.43 3.45 2.04
C ARG A 411 -13.74 3.05 0.74
N ASP A 412 -12.57 2.46 0.83
CA ASP A 412 -11.86 1.83 -0.28
C ASP A 412 -10.95 0.71 0.27
N ASN A 413 -10.76 -0.43 -0.43
CA ASN A 413 -9.99 -1.56 0.08
C ASN A 413 -9.24 -2.41 -0.96
N GLY A 414 -9.61 -2.47 -2.24
CA GLY A 414 -9.05 -3.39 -3.25
C GLY A 414 -8.07 -2.68 -4.19
N THR A 415 -6.77 -2.78 -3.92
CA THR A 415 -5.73 -2.03 -4.64
C THR A 415 -4.47 -2.88 -4.77
N SER A 416 -3.64 -2.60 -5.78
CA SER A 416 -2.28 -3.10 -5.94
C SER A 416 -1.30 -1.96 -6.16
N HIS A 417 -0.03 -2.17 -5.77
CA HIS A 417 1.04 -1.19 -6.02
C HIS A 417 2.26 -1.86 -6.64
N LEU A 418 2.96 -1.13 -7.50
CA LEU A 418 4.25 -1.52 -8.04
C LEU A 418 5.23 -0.35 -8.13
N CYS A 419 6.51 -0.65 -7.89
CA CYS A 419 7.65 0.24 -8.04
C CYS A 419 8.60 -0.32 -9.09
N VAL A 420 9.13 0.56 -9.96
CA VAL A 420 10.14 0.20 -10.96
C VAL A 420 11.24 1.26 -10.99
N VAL A 421 12.49 0.81 -11.05
CA VAL A 421 13.65 1.65 -11.35
C VAL A 421 14.45 0.94 -12.43
N ASP A 422 14.70 1.59 -13.59
CA ASP A 422 15.50 1.03 -14.67
C ASP A 422 17.01 1.35 -14.57
N GLY A 423 17.78 0.85 -15.52
CA GLY A 423 19.22 1.04 -15.56
C GLY A 423 19.67 2.48 -15.71
N ASP A 424 18.85 3.33 -16.31
CA ASP A 424 19.10 4.76 -16.46
C ASP A 424 18.62 5.57 -15.24
N ARG A 425 18.06 4.90 -14.19
CA ARG A 425 17.43 5.50 -13.00
C ARG A 425 16.15 6.28 -13.32
N ASN A 426 15.49 5.99 -14.45
CA ASN A 426 14.09 6.36 -14.58
C ASN A 426 13.28 5.57 -13.55
N ALA A 427 12.28 6.21 -12.98
CA ALA A 427 11.50 5.62 -11.91
C ALA A 427 10.01 5.69 -12.21
N VAL A 428 9.28 4.63 -11.86
CA VAL A 428 7.82 4.57 -11.92
C VAL A 428 7.28 4.11 -10.58
N ALA A 429 6.35 4.89 -10.02
CA ALA A 429 5.47 4.48 -8.92
C ALA A 429 4.05 4.38 -9.48
N MET A 430 3.42 3.22 -9.39
CA MET A 430 2.08 3.01 -9.92
C MET A 430 1.19 2.31 -8.91
N THR A 431 0.00 2.87 -8.70
CA THR A 431 -1.07 2.26 -7.94
C THR A 431 -2.25 2.00 -8.87
N THR A 432 -2.74 0.76 -8.90
CA THR A 432 -3.87 0.31 -9.71
C THR A 432 -4.95 -0.28 -8.82
N THR A 433 -6.22 -0.16 -9.21
CA THR A 433 -7.35 -0.54 -8.35
C THR A 433 -8.57 -0.95 -9.17
N VAL A 434 -9.39 -1.83 -8.58
CA VAL A 434 -10.81 -2.02 -8.92
C VAL A 434 -11.72 -1.58 -7.76
N ASN A 435 -11.18 -0.86 -6.79
CA ASN A 435 -11.68 -0.28 -5.56
C ASN A 435 -11.89 -1.29 -4.42
N SER A 436 -12.79 -2.25 -4.50
CA SER A 436 -12.98 -3.31 -3.48
C SER A 436 -12.52 -4.66 -4.00
N TYR A 437 -12.43 -5.69 -3.15
CA TYR A 437 -12.14 -7.04 -3.61
C TYR A 437 -13.15 -7.49 -4.65
N PHE A 438 -12.64 -7.85 -5.85
CA PHE A 438 -13.44 -8.15 -7.05
C PHE A 438 -14.38 -7.01 -7.49
N GLY A 439 -14.07 -5.78 -7.13
CA GLY A 439 -14.78 -4.58 -7.55
C GLY A 439 -16.27 -4.63 -7.26
N ALA A 440 -17.08 -4.54 -8.31
CA ALA A 440 -18.55 -4.63 -8.24
C ALA A 440 -19.09 -6.03 -7.98
N HIS A 441 -18.25 -7.04 -7.76
CA HIS A 441 -18.57 -8.46 -7.71
C HIS A 441 -19.26 -8.96 -8.99
N VAL A 442 -18.87 -8.42 -10.12
CA VAL A 442 -19.33 -8.79 -11.46
C VAL A 442 -18.13 -8.97 -12.38
N LEU A 443 -18.06 -10.08 -13.08
CA LEU A 443 -17.09 -10.31 -14.15
C LEU A 443 -17.83 -10.36 -15.49
N SER A 444 -17.39 -9.54 -16.46
CA SER A 444 -17.90 -9.56 -17.84
C SER A 444 -17.63 -10.92 -18.50
N PRO A 445 -18.64 -11.75 -18.76
CA PRO A 445 -18.40 -13.10 -19.24
C PRO A 445 -17.83 -13.15 -20.67
N SER A 446 -18.04 -12.11 -21.46
CA SER A 446 -17.53 -12.04 -22.84
C SER A 446 -16.11 -11.49 -22.96
N THR A 447 -15.59 -10.81 -21.91
CA THR A 447 -14.24 -10.22 -21.91
C THR A 447 -13.35 -10.75 -20.79
N GLY A 448 -13.90 -11.45 -19.79
CA GLY A 448 -13.19 -11.92 -18.62
C GLY A 448 -12.74 -10.79 -17.67
N ILE A 449 -13.17 -9.56 -17.87
CA ILE A 449 -12.78 -8.38 -17.11
C ILE A 449 -13.65 -8.25 -15.86
N VAL A 450 -13.03 -8.10 -14.69
CA VAL A 450 -13.71 -7.74 -13.44
C VAL A 450 -14.11 -6.28 -13.49
N LEU A 451 -15.37 -5.96 -13.17
CA LEU A 451 -15.86 -4.59 -13.12
C LEU A 451 -15.46 -3.92 -11.81
N ASN A 452 -14.91 -2.70 -11.87
CA ASN A 452 -14.65 -1.90 -10.68
C ASN A 452 -15.96 -1.49 -9.99
N ASN A 453 -15.87 -1.10 -8.71
CA ASN A 453 -16.97 -0.42 -8.00
C ASN A 453 -16.55 0.97 -7.54
N GLU A 454 -15.87 1.73 -8.39
CA GLU A 454 -15.26 3.01 -8.04
C GLU A 454 -16.26 4.11 -7.72
N MET A 455 -17.53 3.93 -8.10
CA MET A 455 -18.60 4.84 -7.69
C MET A 455 -18.80 4.86 -6.16
N ASP A 456 -18.30 3.84 -5.43
CA ASP A 456 -18.33 3.79 -3.97
C ASP A 456 -17.42 4.83 -3.31
N ASP A 457 -16.37 5.28 -4.00
CA ASP A 457 -15.48 6.32 -3.52
C ASP A 457 -16.09 7.74 -3.57
N PHE A 458 -17.22 7.94 -4.24
CA PHE A 458 -17.97 9.18 -4.12
C PHE A 458 -18.70 9.29 -2.78
N SER A 459 -18.81 10.50 -2.27
CA SER A 459 -19.80 10.84 -1.26
C SER A 459 -21.18 11.00 -1.92
N VAL A 460 -22.24 10.62 -1.21
CA VAL A 460 -23.62 10.80 -1.68
C VAL A 460 -24.42 11.65 -0.68
N PRO A 461 -25.28 12.54 -1.13
CA PRO A 461 -26.15 13.31 -0.23
C PRO A 461 -26.96 12.37 0.68
N SER A 462 -27.01 12.67 1.98
CA SER A 462 -27.84 11.95 2.93
C SER A 462 -29.00 12.82 3.39
N SER A 463 -30.21 12.28 3.32
CA SER A 463 -31.41 12.96 3.83
C SER A 463 -31.55 12.90 5.37
N ASN A 464 -30.85 11.94 6.02
CA ASN A 464 -30.93 11.72 7.46
C ASN A 464 -29.52 11.45 8.04
N PRO A 465 -28.70 12.50 8.30
CA PRO A 465 -27.47 12.31 9.04
C PRO A 465 -27.82 11.87 10.46
N THR A 466 -27.27 10.73 10.91
CA THR A 466 -27.37 10.34 12.31
C THR A 466 -26.51 11.27 13.16
N PRO A 467 -26.90 11.59 14.42
CA PRO A 467 -26.14 12.52 15.27
C PRO A 467 -24.67 12.14 15.48
N ASP A 468 -24.36 10.85 15.36
CA ASP A 468 -23.01 10.29 15.56
C ASP A 468 -22.19 10.14 14.27
N GLN A 469 -22.73 10.54 13.12
CA GLN A 469 -22.05 10.45 11.83
C GLN A 469 -21.80 11.86 11.25
N LEU A 470 -20.58 12.06 10.79
CA LEU A 470 -20.27 13.26 10.01
C LEU A 470 -21.03 13.23 8.68
N PRO A 471 -21.50 14.40 8.18
CA PRO A 471 -22.18 14.47 6.89
C PRO A 471 -21.23 14.09 5.75
N PRO A 472 -21.76 13.63 4.59
CA PRO A 472 -20.97 13.33 3.41
C PRO A 472 -20.38 14.61 2.82
N ALA A 473 -19.19 14.49 2.19
CA ALA A 473 -18.41 15.62 1.67
C ALA A 473 -18.98 16.16 0.34
N PRO A 474 -19.47 17.41 0.25
CA PRO A 474 -20.01 17.95 -1.00
C PRO A 474 -18.97 18.04 -2.13
N ALA A 475 -17.68 18.28 -1.79
CA ALA A 475 -16.58 18.31 -2.75
C ALA A 475 -16.45 17.00 -3.54
N ASN A 476 -16.88 15.88 -2.95
CA ASN A 476 -16.78 14.54 -3.51
C ASN A 476 -18.16 13.97 -3.96
N PHE A 477 -19.19 14.78 -4.16
CA PHE A 477 -20.47 14.31 -4.69
C PHE A 477 -20.36 13.91 -6.16
N ILE A 478 -21.16 12.92 -6.54
CA ILE A 478 -21.22 12.37 -7.90
C ILE A 478 -21.62 13.49 -8.89
N ALA A 479 -20.88 13.56 -9.99
CA ALA A 479 -21.27 14.31 -11.18
C ALA A 479 -20.77 13.57 -12.43
N PRO A 480 -21.48 13.58 -13.56
CA PRO A 480 -21.05 12.95 -14.81
C PRO A 480 -19.65 13.37 -15.22
N GLY A 481 -18.79 12.41 -15.54
CA GLY A 481 -17.39 12.64 -15.93
C GLY A 481 -16.42 12.98 -14.79
N LYS A 482 -16.90 13.14 -13.55
CA LYS A 482 -16.08 13.44 -12.37
C LYS A 482 -15.32 12.18 -11.89
N ARG A 483 -14.11 12.41 -11.38
CA ARG A 483 -13.31 11.40 -10.68
C ARG A 483 -13.57 11.43 -9.17
N PRO A 484 -13.74 10.30 -8.49
CA PRO A 484 -13.85 10.27 -7.04
C PRO A 484 -12.51 10.54 -6.38
N LEU A 485 -12.56 11.11 -5.17
CA LEU A 485 -11.38 11.34 -4.33
C LEU A 485 -10.69 10.03 -4.00
N SER A 486 -9.36 9.98 -4.14
CA SER A 486 -8.54 8.80 -3.89
C SER A 486 -7.53 9.00 -2.76
N SER A 487 -7.20 7.91 -2.07
CA SER A 487 -6.08 7.81 -1.10
C SER A 487 -4.81 7.21 -1.70
N MET A 488 -4.82 6.77 -2.94
CA MET A 488 -3.64 6.20 -3.61
C MET A 488 -2.48 7.19 -3.57
N THR A 489 -1.29 6.72 -3.14
CA THR A 489 -0.12 7.56 -2.87
C THR A 489 1.12 6.97 -3.55
N PRO A 490 1.14 6.82 -4.90
CA PRO A 490 2.38 6.50 -5.58
C PRO A 490 3.35 7.68 -5.44
N ALA A 491 4.56 7.43 -4.95
CA ALA A 491 5.54 8.46 -4.66
C ALA A 491 6.95 8.06 -5.10
N ILE A 492 7.65 8.99 -5.76
CA ILE A 492 9.08 8.93 -6.03
C ILE A 492 9.75 9.92 -5.09
N ILE A 493 10.79 9.48 -4.40
CA ILE A 493 11.48 10.24 -3.35
C ILE A 493 12.84 10.66 -3.89
N LEU A 494 13.12 11.95 -3.79
CA LEU A 494 14.42 12.51 -4.12
C LEU A 494 15.09 13.07 -2.86
N ARG A 495 16.40 13.01 -2.84
CA ARG A 495 17.23 13.74 -1.89
C ARG A 495 18.34 14.46 -2.63
N ASP A 496 18.41 15.78 -2.48
CA ASP A 496 19.39 16.61 -3.20
C ASP A 496 19.38 16.39 -4.73
N GLY A 497 18.19 16.17 -5.32
CA GLY A 497 17.98 15.89 -6.75
C GLY A 497 18.23 14.43 -7.15
N GLN A 498 18.88 13.61 -6.32
CA GLN A 498 19.12 12.19 -6.59
C GLN A 498 17.89 11.35 -6.24
N LEU A 499 17.63 10.30 -7.01
CA LEU A 499 16.64 9.29 -6.67
C LEU A 499 17.04 8.62 -5.36
N ALA A 500 16.22 8.79 -4.32
CA ALA A 500 16.41 8.12 -3.03
C ALA A 500 15.55 6.86 -2.93
N GLY A 501 14.36 6.87 -3.50
CA GLY A 501 13.49 5.69 -3.51
C GLY A 501 12.20 5.89 -4.27
N VAL A 502 11.46 4.78 -4.40
CA VAL A 502 10.12 4.70 -4.97
C VAL A 502 9.27 3.92 -3.99
N VAL A 503 8.10 4.43 -3.62
CA VAL A 503 7.25 3.83 -2.61
C VAL A 503 5.78 4.06 -2.93
N GLY A 504 4.95 3.12 -2.50
CA GLY A 504 3.51 3.27 -2.45
C GLY A 504 2.89 2.04 -1.79
N ALA A 505 1.57 2.05 -1.72
CA ALA A 505 0.86 0.99 -1.02
C ALA A 505 -0.52 0.72 -1.63
N SER A 506 -1.08 -0.44 -1.28
CA SER A 506 -2.49 -0.77 -1.36
C SER A 506 -3.11 -0.77 0.05
N GLY A 507 -4.46 -0.68 0.16
CA GLY A 507 -5.18 -0.72 1.44
C GLY A 507 -6.09 0.48 1.69
N GLY A 508 -6.57 1.11 0.61
CA GLY A 508 -7.57 2.16 0.66
C GLY A 508 -7.15 3.38 1.47
N THR A 509 -8.00 3.87 2.34
CA THR A 509 -7.70 5.03 3.21
C THR A 509 -6.48 4.84 4.11
N ASN A 510 -5.99 3.63 4.29
CA ASN A 510 -4.78 3.34 5.05
C ASN A 510 -3.49 3.67 4.29
N ILE A 511 -3.56 3.83 2.95
CA ILE A 511 -2.39 3.98 2.07
C ILE A 511 -1.50 5.15 2.49
N ILE A 512 -2.09 6.34 2.71
CA ILE A 512 -1.32 7.56 3.08
C ILE A 512 -0.53 7.30 4.37
N THR A 513 -1.16 6.68 5.36
CA THR A 513 -0.55 6.38 6.65
C THR A 513 0.52 5.30 6.53
N ALA A 514 0.32 4.28 5.69
CA ALA A 514 1.28 3.22 5.45
C ALA A 514 2.56 3.74 4.77
N VAL A 515 2.40 4.49 3.67
CA VAL A 515 3.53 5.14 2.96
C VAL A 515 4.30 6.06 3.90
N THR A 516 3.59 6.84 4.73
CA THR A 516 4.21 7.70 5.74
C THR A 516 5.07 6.89 6.72
N GLN A 517 4.57 5.77 7.25
CA GLN A 517 5.30 4.94 8.21
C GLN A 517 6.52 4.26 7.58
N VAL A 518 6.38 3.70 6.37
CA VAL A 518 7.52 3.10 5.66
C VAL A 518 8.61 4.14 5.38
N PHE A 519 8.22 5.34 4.93
CA PHE A 519 9.16 6.45 4.75
C PHE A 519 9.89 6.81 6.05
N LEU A 520 9.14 7.02 7.14
CA LEU A 520 9.73 7.37 8.44
C LEU A 520 10.67 6.28 8.95
N ASN A 521 10.27 5.02 8.85
CA ASN A 521 11.05 3.88 9.32
C ASN A 521 12.39 3.78 8.60
N HIS A 522 12.40 3.88 7.27
CA HIS A 522 13.63 3.75 6.50
C HIS A 522 14.46 5.05 6.48
N PHE A 523 13.87 6.14 5.96
CA PHE A 523 14.63 7.36 5.64
C PHE A 523 14.93 8.25 6.86
N VAL A 524 14.17 8.12 7.94
CA VAL A 524 14.32 8.97 9.13
C VAL A 524 14.84 8.19 10.33
N VAL A 525 14.29 7.01 10.61
CA VAL A 525 14.73 6.15 11.73
C VAL A 525 15.96 5.33 11.36
N GLY A 526 16.16 5.01 10.05
CA GLY A 526 17.32 4.28 9.55
C GLY A 526 17.20 2.76 9.62
N MET A 527 15.96 2.23 9.59
CA MET A 527 15.74 0.79 9.46
C MET A 527 16.19 0.29 8.07
N SER A 528 16.58 -0.99 7.97
CA SER A 528 16.78 -1.62 6.65
C SER A 528 15.47 -1.57 5.84
N PRO A 529 15.52 -1.62 4.49
CA PRO A 529 14.32 -1.51 3.67
C PRO A 529 13.26 -2.56 4.01
N LEU A 530 13.66 -3.83 4.16
CA LEU A 530 12.73 -4.91 4.52
C LEU A 530 12.15 -4.70 5.92
N ALA A 531 12.98 -4.38 6.93
CA ALA A 531 12.49 -4.10 8.29
C ALA A 531 11.52 -2.91 8.33
N ALA A 532 11.74 -1.88 7.51
CA ALA A 532 10.85 -0.72 7.42
C ALA A 532 9.46 -1.08 6.88
N VAL A 533 9.41 -1.97 5.87
CA VAL A 533 8.16 -2.47 5.28
C VAL A 533 7.47 -3.46 6.20
N GLN A 534 8.20 -4.36 6.85
CA GLN A 534 7.65 -5.38 7.76
C GLN A 534 7.17 -4.83 9.10
N SER A 535 7.69 -3.69 9.55
CA SER A 535 7.29 -3.09 10.84
C SER A 535 5.77 -3.02 10.98
N PRO A 536 5.22 -3.37 12.16
CA PRO A 536 3.79 -3.26 12.41
C PRO A 536 3.33 -1.81 12.30
N ARG A 537 2.19 -1.62 11.66
CA ARG A 537 1.63 -0.29 11.34
C ARG A 537 0.38 -0.01 12.14
N VAL A 538 0.13 1.28 12.35
CA VAL A 538 -1.09 1.79 12.98
C VAL A 538 -1.84 2.68 11.99
N TYR A 539 -3.17 2.64 12.06
CA TYR A 539 -4.07 3.36 11.16
C TYR A 539 -5.18 4.05 11.93
N HIS A 540 -5.78 5.06 11.32
CA HIS A 540 -6.92 5.77 11.87
C HIS A 540 -7.86 6.23 10.75
N LYS A 541 -9.17 6.29 11.03
CA LYS A 541 -10.18 6.84 10.10
C LYS A 541 -10.86 8.10 10.65
N LEU A 542 -10.44 8.58 11.83
CA LEU A 542 -10.97 9.69 12.59
C LEU A 542 -12.37 9.41 13.16
N VAL A 543 -13.28 8.90 12.36
CA VAL A 543 -14.61 8.42 12.79
C VAL A 543 -14.79 7.01 12.19
N PRO A 544 -14.95 5.98 13.02
CA PRO A 544 -14.84 5.99 14.48
C PRO A 544 -13.46 6.42 15.00
N ASN A 545 -13.40 6.99 16.21
CA ASN A 545 -12.16 7.46 16.85
C ASN A 545 -11.40 6.28 17.48
N VAL A 546 -10.91 5.40 16.63
CA VAL A 546 -10.25 4.14 16.98
C VAL A 546 -8.94 4.03 16.21
N VAL A 547 -7.87 3.68 16.92
CA VAL A 547 -6.60 3.28 16.32
C VAL A 547 -6.68 1.82 15.93
N ARG A 548 -6.52 1.52 14.66
CA ARG A 548 -6.37 0.15 14.18
C ARG A 548 -4.89 -0.19 14.10
N TYR A 549 -4.48 -1.28 14.73
CA TYR A 549 -3.11 -1.78 14.72
C TYR A 549 -3.03 -3.13 14.04
N GLU A 550 -1.92 -3.39 13.37
CA GLU A 550 -1.71 -4.68 12.72
C GLU A 550 -1.43 -5.78 13.74
N ASP A 551 -2.10 -6.91 13.53
CA ASP A 551 -1.96 -8.16 14.26
C ASP A 551 -2.22 -9.27 13.24
N ALA A 552 -1.16 -9.72 12.56
CA ALA A 552 -1.24 -10.62 11.43
C ALA A 552 -0.04 -11.55 11.37
N THR A 553 -0.27 -12.75 10.85
CA THR A 553 0.81 -13.68 10.47
C THR A 553 0.95 -13.65 8.94
N THR A 554 2.17 -13.45 8.44
CA THR A 554 2.47 -13.50 7.00
C THR A 554 2.37 -14.95 6.48
N ALA A 555 2.36 -15.09 5.15
CA ALA A 555 2.39 -16.42 4.52
C ALA A 555 3.63 -17.25 4.92
N ASP A 556 4.75 -16.59 5.24
CA ASP A 556 5.97 -17.25 5.72
C ASP A 556 5.95 -17.59 7.22
N GLY A 557 4.84 -17.31 7.92
CA GLY A 557 4.66 -17.58 9.33
C GLY A 557 5.28 -16.54 10.28
N GLU A 558 5.72 -15.39 9.75
CA GLU A 558 6.24 -14.30 10.55
C GLU A 558 5.09 -13.51 11.19
N LEU A 559 5.20 -13.24 12.49
CA LEU A 559 4.21 -12.47 13.24
C LEU A 559 4.52 -10.97 13.12
N ILE A 560 3.53 -10.21 12.67
CA ILE A 560 3.57 -8.74 12.61
C ILE A 560 2.53 -8.23 13.59
N GLU A 561 2.98 -7.77 14.75
CA GLU A 561 2.11 -7.26 15.81
C GLU A 561 2.67 -6.00 16.48
N LEU A 562 1.78 -5.13 16.94
CA LEU A 562 2.16 -4.00 17.79
C LEU A 562 2.46 -4.51 19.20
N SER A 563 3.62 -4.12 19.78
CA SER A 563 4.02 -4.62 21.10
C SER A 563 3.02 -4.25 22.19
N ALA A 564 2.91 -5.13 23.22
CA ALA A 564 2.04 -4.90 24.36
C ALA A 564 2.33 -3.57 25.08
N GLU A 565 3.62 -3.19 25.17
CA GLU A 565 4.06 -1.93 25.78
C GLU A 565 3.59 -0.72 24.94
N ALA A 566 3.64 -0.81 23.62
CA ALA A 566 3.13 0.24 22.73
C ALA A 566 1.61 0.40 22.87
N MET A 567 0.88 -0.71 22.92
CA MET A 567 -0.56 -0.70 23.13
C MET A 567 -0.93 -0.06 24.48
N GLU A 568 -0.25 -0.45 25.56
CA GLU A 568 -0.49 0.12 26.89
C GLU A 568 -0.15 1.62 26.94
N PHE A 569 0.94 2.03 26.27
CA PHE A 569 1.33 3.43 26.17
C PHE A 569 0.25 4.28 25.48
N LEU A 570 -0.37 3.75 24.42
CA LEU A 570 -1.45 4.41 23.68
C LEU A 570 -2.74 4.44 24.50
N ARG A 571 -3.13 3.33 25.16
CA ARG A 571 -4.31 3.27 26.04
C ARG A 571 -4.26 4.29 27.17
N ARG A 572 -3.09 4.48 27.82
CA ARG A 572 -2.88 5.49 28.86
C ARG A 572 -3.10 6.93 28.37
N ARG A 573 -3.04 7.16 27.06
CA ARG A 573 -3.34 8.45 26.42
C ARG A 573 -4.78 8.57 25.93
N GLY A 574 -5.60 7.58 26.23
CA GLY A 574 -7.02 7.56 25.88
C GLY A 574 -7.32 7.03 24.47
N HIS A 575 -6.33 6.45 23.75
CA HIS A 575 -6.62 5.79 22.50
C HIS A 575 -7.41 4.49 22.71
N VAL A 576 -8.46 4.32 21.93
CA VAL A 576 -9.15 3.03 21.75
C VAL A 576 -8.43 2.26 20.66
N LEU A 577 -8.14 0.98 20.91
CA LEU A 577 -7.35 0.14 20.00
C LEU A 577 -8.17 -1.05 19.51
N GLU A 578 -8.13 -1.32 18.20
CA GLU A 578 -8.68 -2.52 17.55
C GLU A 578 -7.61 -3.15 16.66
N SER A 579 -7.54 -4.48 16.62
CA SER A 579 -6.67 -5.20 15.68
C SER A 579 -7.23 -5.14 14.25
N THR A 580 -6.35 -5.19 13.27
CA THR A 580 -6.69 -5.30 11.84
C THR A 580 -5.69 -6.21 11.13
N SER A 581 -6.14 -6.96 10.13
CA SER A 581 -5.29 -7.87 9.36
C SER A 581 -5.83 -8.04 7.93
N PRO A 582 -4.99 -7.82 6.90
CA PRO A 582 -3.89 -6.86 6.88
C PRO A 582 -4.42 -5.42 6.81
N GLY A 583 -3.61 -4.43 7.23
CA GLY A 583 -4.01 -3.02 7.17
C GLY A 583 -3.72 -2.36 5.83
N ALA A 584 -2.52 -2.51 5.30
CA ALA A 584 -2.03 -2.06 4.00
C ALA A 584 -0.85 -2.91 3.55
N VAL A 585 -0.51 -2.86 2.25
CA VAL A 585 0.60 -3.60 1.64
C VAL A 585 1.48 -2.61 0.87
N CYS A 586 2.78 -2.55 1.17
CA CYS A 586 3.70 -1.55 0.62
C CYS A 586 4.76 -2.18 -0.27
N GLN A 587 5.06 -1.52 -1.39
CA GLN A 587 6.23 -1.83 -2.21
C GLN A 587 7.25 -0.70 -2.07
N LEU A 588 8.54 -1.05 -2.01
CA LEU A 588 9.61 -0.08 -1.80
C LEU A 588 10.82 -0.45 -2.66
N ILE A 589 11.38 0.54 -3.35
CA ILE A 589 12.74 0.46 -3.90
C ILE A 589 13.51 1.63 -3.33
N VAL A 590 14.69 1.40 -2.78
CA VAL A 590 15.61 2.44 -2.31
C VAL A 590 16.91 2.40 -3.10
N GLN A 591 17.58 3.54 -3.22
CA GLN A 591 18.91 3.65 -3.82
C GLN A 591 19.90 4.15 -2.78
N ASP A 592 21.07 3.52 -2.72
CA ASP A 592 22.20 4.07 -1.96
C ASP A 592 22.59 5.43 -2.52
N LEU A 593 22.68 6.46 -1.68
CA LEU A 593 22.99 7.82 -2.10
C LEU A 593 24.49 8.11 -1.95
N LEU A 594 25.06 8.86 -2.90
CA LEU A 594 26.37 9.46 -2.71
C LEU A 594 26.33 10.57 -1.64
N ALA A 595 27.33 10.57 -0.78
CA ALA A 595 27.58 11.72 0.06
C ALA A 595 27.92 12.93 -0.84
N ARG A 596 27.34 14.11 -0.55
CA ARG A 596 27.72 15.35 -1.25
C ARG A 596 29.22 15.60 -1.07
N VAL A 597 29.98 15.56 -2.16
CA VAL A 597 31.33 16.10 -2.20
C VAL A 597 31.17 17.62 -2.38
N SER A 598 31.41 18.39 -1.32
CA SER A 598 31.49 19.85 -1.41
C SER A 598 32.73 20.22 -2.21
N GLY A 599 32.56 20.68 -3.45
CA GLY A 599 33.59 21.32 -4.26
C GLY A 599 33.98 20.55 -5.52
N GLY A 600 33.48 21.01 -6.66
CA GLY A 600 33.95 20.59 -7.97
C GLY A 600 32.97 21.06 -9.05
N GLY A 601 33.15 22.29 -9.56
CA GLY A 601 32.43 22.78 -10.74
C GLY A 601 32.81 21.96 -11.97
N GLY A 602 31.83 21.31 -12.57
CA GLY A 602 31.96 20.61 -13.83
C GLY A 602 30.54 20.28 -14.30
N GLY A 603 30.04 21.06 -15.28
CA GLY A 603 28.70 20.89 -15.82
C GLY A 603 28.55 19.56 -16.56
N GLY A 604 27.63 18.78 -16.10
CA GLY A 604 27.10 17.53 -16.59
C GLY A 604 26.47 16.86 -15.38
N GLU A 605 25.13 16.88 -15.24
CA GLU A 605 24.44 16.12 -14.21
C GLU A 605 24.65 14.64 -14.51
N ASN A 606 25.67 14.04 -13.91
CA ASN A 606 25.84 12.60 -13.93
C ASN A 606 24.77 11.98 -13.04
N VAL A 607 23.85 11.26 -13.63
CA VAL A 607 22.89 10.42 -12.91
C VAL A 607 23.67 9.40 -12.08
N PHE A 608 23.47 9.43 -10.76
CA PHE A 608 24.17 8.51 -9.88
C PHE A 608 23.49 7.14 -9.87
N HIS A 609 24.28 6.11 -10.06
CA HIS A 609 23.85 4.71 -10.09
C HIS A 609 24.32 3.98 -8.82
N GLY A 610 23.68 4.28 -7.67
CA GLY A 610 23.88 3.51 -6.44
C GLY A 610 23.22 2.13 -6.48
N MET A 611 23.57 1.26 -5.55
CA MET A 611 22.89 -0.02 -5.37
C MET A 611 21.40 0.22 -5.10
N LEU A 612 20.56 -0.56 -5.75
CA LEU A 612 19.12 -0.59 -5.52
C LEU A 612 18.78 -1.75 -4.58
N THR A 613 17.99 -1.50 -3.55
CA THR A 613 17.36 -2.52 -2.73
C THR A 613 15.86 -2.45 -2.94
N ALA A 614 15.28 -3.51 -3.53
CA ALA A 614 13.84 -3.61 -3.77
C ALA A 614 13.20 -4.57 -2.77
N VAL A 615 12.06 -4.16 -2.24
CA VAL A 615 11.29 -4.89 -1.23
C VAL A 615 9.84 -5.01 -1.65
N SER A 616 9.31 -6.22 -1.62
CA SER A 616 7.87 -6.49 -1.71
C SER A 616 7.33 -6.92 -0.33
N ASP A 617 6.19 -6.36 0.05
CA ASP A 617 5.59 -6.58 1.37
C ASP A 617 5.17 -8.06 1.56
N PRO A 618 5.65 -8.74 2.61
CA PRO A 618 5.32 -10.14 2.87
C PRO A 618 3.84 -10.37 3.25
N ARG A 619 3.07 -9.30 3.50
CA ARG A 619 1.63 -9.40 3.76
C ARG A 619 0.81 -9.86 2.55
N LYS A 620 1.37 -9.81 1.33
CA LYS A 620 0.67 -10.13 0.05
C LYS A 620 1.50 -11.04 -0.85
N ASP A 621 2.21 -12.00 -0.35
CA ASP A 621 3.02 -12.97 -1.13
C ASP A 621 3.96 -12.35 -2.17
N GLY A 622 4.24 -11.04 -2.10
CA GLY A 622 5.08 -10.32 -3.02
C GLY A 622 6.55 -10.76 -2.96
N SER A 623 7.21 -10.72 -4.11
CA SER A 623 8.65 -10.94 -4.24
C SER A 623 9.23 -9.98 -5.27
N PRO A 624 10.26 -9.19 -4.94
CA PRO A 624 10.86 -8.28 -5.91
C PRO A 624 11.77 -9.02 -6.90
N ALA A 625 12.06 -8.39 -8.04
CA ALA A 625 12.99 -8.87 -9.04
C ALA A 625 14.07 -7.83 -9.35
N GLY A 626 15.33 -8.29 -9.44
CA GLY A 626 16.48 -7.49 -9.86
C GLY A 626 16.94 -7.82 -11.30
N VAL A 627 17.66 -6.89 -11.93
CA VAL A 627 18.23 -7.05 -13.28
C VAL A 627 19.73 -6.84 -13.24
#